data_f3c7c02bc470a4d0c13497108363d523
#
_entry.id   f3c7c02bc470a4d0c13497108363d523
#
_cell.length_a   1.000
_cell.length_b   1.000
_cell.length_c   1.000
_cell.angle_alpha   90.00
_cell.angle_beta   90.00
_cell.angle_gamma   90.00
#
_symmetry.space_group_name_H-M   'P 1'
#
loop_
_entity.id
_entity.type
_entity.pdbx_description
1 polymer ?
#
loop_
_entity_poly.entity_id
_entity_poly.type
_entity_poly.pdbx_seq_one_letter_code
_entity_poly.pdbx_strand_id
1 'polypeptide(L)'
;MKKTILTAAMVSALFLTSCTETAKQENTEVTTSTDTVVTEPVSTDVIKTTSTSKDGKTLDLAVDPATGMATVNFNGETIEMKQEKAASGTWYKNDVYELRGKGNDLTLMKDGKVVFEHLDEMNKVEAKNDKGDILTLNFNNTDGTVKAYLNGGDQIDLKEEKAASGIWYKNDQYELSGKGENYELKKDGAVVFKN
;
A
#
# COMPACT_ATOMS: atom_id res chain seq x y z
N MET A 1 43.08 33.78 3.33
CA MET A 1 44.00 34.11 2.19
C MET A 1 43.51 33.34 0.96
N LYS A 2 43.19 34.11 -0.08
CA LYS A 2 43.16 33.83 -1.53
C LYS A 2 42.26 32.65 -1.97
N LYS A 3 41.02 32.87 -2.48
CA LYS A 3 40.61 33.27 -3.85
C LYS A 3 41.30 32.47 -4.96
N THR A 4 40.51 31.66 -5.70
CA THR A 4 40.52 31.75 -7.16
C THR A 4 39.19 31.18 -7.73
N ILE A 5 38.56 32.04 -8.50
CA ILE A 5 37.45 31.87 -9.45
C ILE A 5 38.05 31.35 -10.72
N LEU A 6 37.41 30.41 -11.40
CA LEU A 6 37.60 30.22 -12.85
C LEU A 6 36.28 29.94 -13.52
N THR A 7 35.85 30.95 -14.26
CA THR A 7 34.84 30.98 -15.30
C THR A 7 35.38 30.40 -16.59
N ALA A 8 34.60 29.61 -17.32
CA ALA A 8 34.74 29.48 -18.77
C ALA A 8 33.36 29.27 -19.40
N ALA A 9 33.08 30.16 -20.30
CA ALA A 9 31.89 30.32 -21.12
C ALA A 9 32.05 29.66 -22.51
N MET A 10 30.93 29.64 -23.24
CA MET A 10 30.76 29.50 -24.70
C MET A 10 30.81 28.07 -25.26
N VAL A 11 29.94 27.69 -26.22
CA VAL A 11 29.57 28.29 -27.49
C VAL A 11 28.25 27.73 -28.02
N SER A 12 27.44 28.62 -28.56
CA SER A 12 26.29 28.45 -29.42
C SER A 12 26.64 27.82 -30.77
N ALA A 13 25.78 26.98 -31.32
CA ALA A 13 25.71 26.77 -32.77
C ALA A 13 24.26 26.62 -33.23
N LEU A 14 23.75 27.71 -33.80
CA LEU A 14 22.56 27.80 -34.63
C LEU A 14 22.89 27.24 -36.01
N PHE A 15 22.09 26.33 -36.53
CA PHE A 15 22.00 26.09 -37.98
C PHE A 15 20.55 26.28 -38.41
N LEU A 16 20.33 27.41 -39.04
CA LEU A 16 19.22 27.67 -39.93
C LEU A 16 19.66 27.22 -41.36
N THR A 17 18.87 26.40 -42.01
CA THR A 17 18.85 26.34 -43.46
C THR A 17 17.42 26.39 -43.96
N SER A 18 17.26 27.35 -44.81
CA SER A 18 16.08 27.89 -45.45
C SER A 18 15.73 27.16 -46.75
N CYS A 19 14.41 27.13 -47.02
CA CYS A 19 13.72 27.23 -48.32
C CYS A 19 14.00 26.24 -49.46
N THR A 20 12.95 25.65 -50.02
CA THR A 20 12.43 26.08 -51.30
C THR A 20 10.96 25.63 -51.50
N GLU A 21 10.11 26.57 -51.93
CA GLU A 21 8.73 26.43 -52.37
C GLU A 21 8.61 25.51 -53.59
N THR A 22 7.57 24.70 -53.64
CA THR A 22 6.74 24.53 -54.85
C THR A 22 5.33 24.15 -54.46
N ALA A 23 4.37 24.99 -54.80
CA ALA A 23 2.96 24.83 -54.60
C ALA A 23 2.39 23.68 -55.41
N LYS A 24 1.47 22.90 -54.85
CA LYS A 24 0.22 22.49 -55.51
C LYS A 24 -0.80 22.02 -54.46
N GLN A 25 -1.96 22.50 -54.68
CA GLN A 25 -3.26 22.44 -54.00
C GLN A 25 -3.74 21.07 -53.50
N GLU A 26 -4.51 21.20 -52.42
CA GLU A 26 -5.79 20.53 -52.13
C GLU A 26 -5.75 19.12 -51.53
N ASN A 27 -5.88 18.98 -50.24
CA ASN A 27 -7.14 18.47 -49.61
C ASN A 27 -7.09 18.67 -48.10
N THR A 28 -8.20 19.17 -47.58
CA THR A 28 -8.43 19.39 -46.14
C THR A 28 -8.62 18.06 -45.46
N GLU A 29 -7.67 17.65 -44.61
CA GLU A 29 -7.92 16.65 -43.57
C GLU A 29 -7.43 17.20 -42.22
N VAL A 30 -8.44 17.56 -41.41
CA VAL A 30 -8.28 17.93 -40.01
C VAL A 30 -7.85 16.67 -39.24
N THR A 31 -6.57 16.47 -39.04
CA THR A 31 -6.10 15.48 -38.07
C THR A 31 -6.24 16.06 -36.67
N THR A 32 -7.40 15.79 -36.06
CA THR A 32 -7.61 15.90 -34.62
C THR A 32 -6.61 14.96 -33.95
N SER A 33 -5.60 15.51 -33.29
CA SER A 33 -4.76 14.75 -32.37
C SER A 33 -5.63 14.29 -31.21
N THR A 34 -6.15 13.08 -31.30
CA THR A 34 -6.79 12.41 -30.18
C THR A 34 -5.70 12.03 -29.20
N ASP A 35 -5.58 12.83 -28.16
CA ASP A 35 -4.82 12.49 -26.96
C ASP A 35 -5.46 11.22 -26.38
N THR A 36 -4.89 10.08 -26.67
CA THR A 36 -5.37 8.80 -26.15
C THR A 36 -4.96 8.75 -24.67
N VAL A 37 -5.84 9.21 -23.81
CA VAL A 37 -5.76 8.90 -22.38
C VAL A 37 -5.84 7.38 -22.27
N VAL A 38 -4.71 6.75 -22.01
CA VAL A 38 -4.65 5.33 -21.63
C VAL A 38 -5.27 5.24 -20.24
N THR A 39 -6.56 5.02 -20.21
CA THR A 39 -7.27 4.60 -18.99
C THR A 39 -6.88 3.15 -18.78
N GLU A 40 -6.08 2.86 -17.75
CA GLU A 40 -5.90 1.49 -17.27
C GLU A 40 -7.30 0.88 -17.00
N PRO A 41 -7.53 -0.40 -17.33
CA PRO A 41 -8.82 -1.02 -17.10
C PRO A 41 -9.11 -1.03 -15.60
N VAL A 42 -10.09 -0.25 -15.17
CA VAL A 42 -10.62 -0.33 -13.81
C VAL A 42 -11.18 -1.74 -13.63
N SER A 43 -10.70 -2.47 -12.63
CA SER A 43 -11.27 -3.77 -12.26
C SER A 43 -12.77 -3.60 -12.04
N THR A 44 -13.58 -4.40 -12.72
CA THR A 44 -15.05 -4.39 -12.56
C THR A 44 -15.52 -5.30 -11.44
N ASP A 45 -14.58 -6.01 -10.78
CA ASP A 45 -14.91 -6.95 -9.73
C ASP A 45 -15.15 -6.23 -8.40
N VAL A 46 -16.25 -6.56 -7.75
CA VAL A 46 -16.58 -6.08 -6.40
C VAL A 46 -15.61 -6.65 -5.39
N ILE A 47 -14.89 -5.78 -4.70
CA ILE A 47 -13.94 -6.15 -3.65
C ILE A 47 -14.72 -6.31 -2.34
N LYS A 48 -14.61 -7.48 -1.71
CA LYS A 48 -15.28 -7.78 -0.44
C LYS A 48 -14.26 -8.00 0.67
N THR A 49 -14.51 -7.39 1.82
CA THR A 49 -13.67 -7.49 3.01
C THR A 49 -14.55 -7.56 4.26
N THR A 50 -14.18 -8.39 5.22
CA THR A 50 -14.78 -8.41 6.56
C THR A 50 -13.74 -7.94 7.55
N SER A 51 -14.09 -6.97 8.39
CA SER A 51 -13.25 -6.46 9.47
C SER A 51 -13.91 -6.73 10.82
N THR A 52 -13.10 -7.02 11.84
CA THR A 52 -13.57 -7.25 13.21
C THR A 52 -12.96 -6.21 14.13
N SER A 53 -13.80 -5.51 14.89
CA SER A 53 -13.35 -4.55 15.89
C SER A 53 -12.81 -5.26 17.15
N LYS A 54 -12.12 -4.52 18.00
CA LYS A 54 -11.56 -5.03 19.26
C LYS A 54 -12.62 -5.56 20.24
N ASP A 55 -13.84 -5.04 20.16
CA ASP A 55 -15.00 -5.50 20.93
C ASP A 55 -15.78 -6.64 20.26
N GLY A 56 -15.22 -7.23 19.20
CA GLY A 56 -15.75 -8.41 18.53
C GLY A 56 -16.91 -8.16 17.56
N LYS A 57 -17.24 -6.91 17.25
CA LYS A 57 -18.22 -6.58 16.22
C LYS A 57 -17.62 -6.80 14.84
N THR A 58 -18.44 -7.25 13.90
CA THR A 58 -18.02 -7.43 12.50
C THR A 58 -18.66 -6.40 11.61
N LEU A 59 -17.91 -5.97 10.58
CA LEU A 59 -18.34 -5.10 9.51
C LEU A 59 -17.95 -5.74 8.18
N ASP A 60 -18.94 -6.00 7.32
CA ASP A 60 -18.70 -6.47 5.96
C ASP A 60 -18.73 -5.27 5.01
N LEU A 61 -17.69 -5.10 4.22
CA LEU A 61 -17.54 -4.07 3.22
C LEU A 61 -17.49 -4.69 1.83
N ALA A 62 -18.32 -4.20 0.93
CA ALA A 62 -18.25 -4.47 -0.49
C ALA A 62 -18.03 -3.16 -1.25
N VAL A 63 -16.96 -3.07 -2.02
CA VAL A 63 -16.60 -1.90 -2.83
C VAL A 63 -16.71 -2.26 -4.30
N ASP A 64 -17.44 -1.46 -5.04
CA ASP A 64 -17.51 -1.50 -6.50
C ASP A 64 -16.64 -0.39 -7.09
N PRO A 65 -15.44 -0.71 -7.61
CA PRO A 65 -14.54 0.28 -8.19
C PRO A 65 -15.09 0.93 -9.46
N ALA A 66 -15.98 0.25 -10.19
CA ALA A 66 -16.56 0.78 -11.44
C ALA A 66 -17.55 1.91 -11.18
N THR A 67 -18.30 1.83 -10.09
CA THR A 67 -19.31 2.83 -9.73
C THR A 67 -18.85 3.80 -8.64
N GLY A 68 -17.75 3.48 -7.94
CA GLY A 68 -17.30 4.22 -6.78
C GLY A 68 -18.28 4.11 -5.59
N MET A 69 -19.05 3.02 -5.52
CA MET A 69 -19.97 2.76 -4.43
C MET A 69 -19.38 1.77 -3.43
N ALA A 70 -19.69 1.97 -2.16
CA ALA A 70 -19.45 1.02 -1.10
C ALA A 70 -20.75 0.62 -0.42
N THR A 71 -20.92 -0.67 -0.18
CA THR A 71 -21.99 -1.24 0.62
C THR A 71 -21.39 -1.81 1.90
N VAL A 72 -21.84 -1.33 3.05
CA VAL A 72 -21.44 -1.82 4.36
C VAL A 72 -22.61 -2.54 5.02
N ASN A 73 -22.36 -3.74 5.53
CA ASN A 73 -23.28 -4.42 6.43
C ASN A 73 -22.71 -4.35 7.85
N PHE A 74 -23.42 -3.69 8.72
CA PHE A 74 -23.01 -3.51 10.11
C PHE A 74 -24.24 -3.54 11.04
N ASN A 75 -24.19 -4.35 12.11
CA ASN A 75 -25.29 -4.54 13.06
C ASN A 75 -26.66 -4.86 12.41
N GLY A 76 -26.66 -5.58 11.28
CA GLY A 76 -27.88 -5.93 10.54
C GLY A 76 -28.42 -4.81 9.63
N GLU A 77 -27.76 -3.65 9.58
CA GLU A 77 -28.10 -2.55 8.69
C GLU A 77 -27.22 -2.62 7.42
N THR A 78 -27.83 -2.45 6.25
CA THR A 78 -27.11 -2.30 4.97
C THR A 78 -27.02 -0.82 4.64
N ILE A 79 -25.78 -0.32 4.49
CA ILE A 79 -25.48 1.10 4.34
C ILE A 79 -24.78 1.28 2.98
N GLU A 80 -25.39 2.06 2.08
CA GLU A 80 -24.79 2.44 0.81
C GLU A 80 -24.15 3.80 0.94
N MET A 81 -22.91 3.93 0.43
CA MET A 81 -22.12 5.16 0.48
C MET A 81 -21.40 5.39 -0.84
N LYS A 82 -21.12 6.66 -1.15
CA LYS A 82 -20.34 7.07 -2.33
C LYS A 82 -18.92 7.38 -1.95
N GLN A 83 -18.01 7.07 -2.86
CA GLN A 83 -16.61 7.41 -2.71
C GLN A 83 -16.43 8.94 -2.72
N GLU A 84 -15.61 9.40 -1.78
CA GLU A 84 -15.14 10.77 -1.71
C GLU A 84 -13.65 10.85 -2.06
N LYS A 85 -13.20 12.03 -2.46
CA LYS A 85 -11.81 12.26 -2.83
C LYS A 85 -10.94 12.34 -1.57
N ALA A 86 -10.15 11.32 -1.31
CA ALA A 86 -9.17 11.28 -0.23
C ALA A 86 -7.74 11.58 -0.75
N ALA A 87 -6.91 12.21 0.06
CA ALA A 87 -5.48 12.37 -0.24
C ALA A 87 -4.72 11.04 -0.16
N SER A 88 -5.17 10.14 0.70
CA SER A 88 -4.68 8.75 0.83
C SER A 88 -5.74 7.89 1.50
N GLY A 89 -5.72 6.58 1.20
CA GLY A 89 -6.65 5.62 1.78
C GLY A 89 -8.06 5.69 1.17
N THR A 90 -9.02 5.18 1.90
CA THR A 90 -10.41 5.00 1.50
C THR A 90 -11.31 5.99 2.22
N TRP A 91 -12.21 6.64 1.51
CA TRP A 91 -13.22 7.51 2.07
C TRP A 91 -14.53 7.35 1.32
N TYR A 92 -15.56 6.90 2.04
CA TYR A 92 -16.95 6.79 1.54
C TYR A 92 -17.89 7.48 2.51
N LYS A 93 -18.94 8.09 2.00
CA LYS A 93 -19.97 8.70 2.86
C LYS A 93 -21.36 8.73 2.22
N ASN A 94 -22.36 8.92 3.09
CA ASN A 94 -23.70 9.39 2.77
C ASN A 94 -24.10 10.47 3.79
N ASP A 95 -25.37 10.83 3.87
CA ASP A 95 -25.85 11.90 4.74
C ASP A 95 -25.67 11.58 6.24
N VAL A 96 -25.60 10.31 6.62
CA VAL A 96 -25.58 9.85 8.00
C VAL A 96 -24.27 9.15 8.37
N TYR A 97 -23.69 8.39 7.43
CA TYR A 97 -22.53 7.55 7.66
C TYR A 97 -21.30 8.04 6.93
N GLU A 98 -20.14 7.86 7.55
CA GLU A 98 -18.83 8.09 6.98
C GLU A 98 -17.92 6.91 7.28
N LEU A 99 -17.32 6.30 6.22
CA LEU A 99 -16.34 5.24 6.31
C LEU A 99 -14.99 5.76 5.87
N ARG A 100 -13.98 5.62 6.73
CA ARG A 100 -12.60 5.95 6.44
C ARG A 100 -11.72 4.73 6.67
N GLY A 101 -10.68 4.57 5.82
CA GLY A 101 -9.73 3.48 5.96
C GLY A 101 -8.37 3.78 5.34
N LYS A 102 -7.35 3.07 5.83
CA LYS A 102 -6.00 3.08 5.25
C LYS A 102 -5.31 1.74 5.56
N GLY A 103 -4.97 1.00 4.49
CA GLY A 103 -4.55 -0.39 4.67
C GLY A 103 -5.70 -1.21 5.25
N ASN A 104 -5.46 -1.90 6.36
CA ASN A 104 -6.49 -2.65 7.07
C ASN A 104 -7.25 -1.82 8.12
N ASP A 105 -6.72 -0.66 8.49
CA ASP A 105 -7.44 0.23 9.42
C ASP A 105 -8.75 0.70 8.82
N LEU A 106 -9.84 0.60 9.56
CA LEU A 106 -11.18 0.96 9.12
C LEU A 106 -11.98 1.59 10.26
N THR A 107 -12.59 2.74 10.00
CA THR A 107 -13.44 3.44 10.96
C THR A 107 -14.77 3.78 10.29
N LEU A 108 -15.89 3.34 10.88
CA LEU A 108 -17.25 3.75 10.51
C LEU A 108 -17.78 4.72 11.54
N MET A 109 -18.23 5.88 11.06
CA MET A 109 -18.91 6.88 11.89
C MET A 109 -20.38 6.99 11.48
N LYS A 110 -21.23 7.25 12.47
CA LYS A 110 -22.65 7.61 12.31
C LYS A 110 -22.88 8.97 12.97
N ASP A 111 -23.37 9.95 12.24
CA ASP A 111 -23.58 11.33 12.75
C ASP A 111 -22.32 11.89 13.45
N GLY A 112 -21.13 11.62 12.86
CA GLY A 112 -19.83 12.06 13.38
C GLY A 112 -19.33 11.30 14.60
N LYS A 113 -20.03 10.26 15.08
CA LYS A 113 -19.59 9.40 16.19
C LYS A 113 -19.08 8.06 15.67
N VAL A 114 -17.94 7.60 16.17
CA VAL A 114 -17.39 6.28 15.84
C VAL A 114 -18.34 5.21 16.37
N VAL A 115 -18.83 4.33 15.47
CA VAL A 115 -19.69 3.19 15.78
C VAL A 115 -19.02 1.85 15.55
N PHE A 116 -17.97 1.85 14.73
CA PHE A 116 -17.07 0.71 14.48
C PHE A 116 -15.66 1.22 14.23
N GLU A 117 -14.68 0.52 14.78
CA GLU A 117 -13.26 0.79 14.54
C GLU A 117 -12.48 -0.52 14.53
N HIS A 118 -11.73 -0.72 13.45
CA HIS A 118 -10.73 -1.77 13.31
C HIS A 118 -9.39 -1.09 13.07
N LEU A 119 -8.46 -1.25 14.00
CA LEU A 119 -7.10 -0.73 13.89
C LEU A 119 -6.12 -1.89 13.99
N ASP A 120 -5.15 -1.90 13.09
CA ASP A 120 -4.07 -2.86 13.12
C ASP A 120 -3.20 -2.68 14.37
N GLU A 121 -3.12 -3.70 15.21
CA GLU A 121 -2.20 -3.71 16.35
C GLU A 121 -0.78 -4.03 15.86
N MET A 122 -0.06 -2.98 15.45
CA MET A 122 1.31 -3.09 14.95
C MET A 122 2.34 -3.05 16.09
N ASN A 123 3.24 -4.02 16.10
CA ASN A 123 4.38 -4.04 17.04
C ASN A 123 5.69 -4.21 16.28
N LYS A 124 6.62 -3.27 16.44
CA LYS A 124 7.94 -3.32 15.81
C LYS A 124 8.99 -3.82 16.80
N VAL A 125 9.76 -4.82 16.38
CA VAL A 125 10.90 -5.39 17.11
C VAL A 125 12.14 -5.34 16.23
N GLU A 126 13.29 -5.04 16.84
CA GLU A 126 14.61 -5.18 16.23
C GLU A 126 15.45 -6.11 17.07
N ALA A 127 15.89 -7.21 16.48
CA ALA A 127 16.80 -8.18 17.09
C ALA A 127 18.16 -8.08 16.40
N LYS A 128 19.24 -8.19 17.18
CA LYS A 128 20.62 -8.18 16.70
C LYS A 128 21.35 -9.44 17.17
N ASN A 129 22.08 -10.08 16.27
CA ASN A 129 22.90 -11.22 16.62
C ASN A 129 24.39 -10.85 16.88
N ASP A 130 25.18 -11.81 17.34
CA ASP A 130 26.62 -11.61 17.63
C ASP A 130 27.45 -11.27 16.38
N LYS A 131 26.95 -11.57 15.19
CA LYS A 131 27.61 -11.24 13.92
C LYS A 131 27.33 -9.79 13.47
N GLY A 132 26.42 -9.11 14.18
CA GLY A 132 26.00 -7.76 13.86
C GLY A 132 24.83 -7.68 12.87
N ASP A 133 24.27 -8.83 12.43
CA ASP A 133 23.06 -8.82 11.61
C ASP A 133 21.88 -8.32 12.41
N ILE A 134 20.99 -7.60 11.73
CA ILE A 134 19.76 -7.00 12.30
C ILE A 134 18.55 -7.64 11.63
N LEU A 135 17.65 -8.18 12.43
CA LEU A 135 16.33 -8.63 12.01
C LEU A 135 15.28 -7.65 12.52
N THR A 136 14.65 -6.94 11.60
CA THR A 136 13.51 -6.05 11.90
C THR A 136 12.22 -6.80 11.65
N LEU A 137 11.33 -6.83 12.64
CA LEU A 137 10.04 -7.52 12.60
C LEU A 137 8.93 -6.50 12.86
N ASN A 138 7.98 -6.38 11.94
CA ASN A 138 6.77 -5.60 12.11
C ASN A 138 5.59 -6.57 12.19
N PHE A 139 5.18 -6.90 13.42
CA PHE A 139 4.04 -7.77 13.68
C PHE A 139 2.75 -6.99 13.51
N ASN A 140 1.79 -7.59 12.82
CA ASN A 140 0.39 -7.20 12.83
C ASN A 140 -0.37 -8.25 13.66
N ASN A 141 -0.62 -7.94 14.92
CA ASN A 141 -1.29 -8.85 15.83
C ASN A 141 -2.78 -9.01 15.53
N THR A 142 -3.35 -8.11 14.75
CA THR A 142 -4.75 -8.15 14.33
C THR A 142 -4.95 -9.24 13.27
N ASP A 143 -4.04 -9.31 12.30
CA ASP A 143 -4.15 -10.24 11.17
C ASP A 143 -3.30 -11.50 11.34
N GLY A 144 -2.51 -11.59 12.42
CA GLY A 144 -1.58 -12.69 12.63
C GLY A 144 -0.51 -12.75 11.53
N THR A 145 0.04 -11.59 11.14
CA THR A 145 1.09 -11.50 10.12
C THR A 145 2.33 -10.81 10.65
N VAL A 146 3.48 -11.05 10.02
CA VAL A 146 4.70 -10.30 10.29
C VAL A 146 5.42 -9.99 8.98
N LYS A 147 5.91 -8.76 8.88
CA LYS A 147 6.85 -8.34 7.84
C LYS A 147 8.25 -8.34 8.43
N ALA A 148 9.09 -9.21 7.93
CA ALA A 148 10.46 -9.34 8.38
C ALA A 148 11.45 -8.75 7.38
N TYR A 149 12.51 -8.13 7.87
CA TYR A 149 13.59 -7.54 7.08
C TYR A 149 14.94 -7.95 7.70
N LEU A 150 15.74 -8.69 6.96
CA LEU A 150 17.10 -9.05 7.39
C LEU A 150 18.08 -8.02 6.82
N ASN A 151 18.81 -7.32 7.69
CA ASN A 151 19.80 -6.29 7.35
C ASN A 151 19.22 -5.19 6.43
N GLY A 152 17.93 -4.86 6.58
CA GLY A 152 17.26 -3.87 5.74
C GLY A 152 17.03 -4.30 4.28
N GLY A 153 17.14 -5.60 4.00
CA GLY A 153 16.87 -6.19 2.69
C GLY A 153 15.38 -6.25 2.32
N ASP A 154 15.06 -7.13 1.38
CA ASP A 154 13.70 -7.29 0.86
C ASP A 154 12.69 -7.67 1.95
N GLN A 155 11.44 -7.24 1.76
CA GLN A 155 10.34 -7.59 2.66
C GLN A 155 10.02 -9.09 2.56
N ILE A 156 9.93 -9.72 3.71
CA ILE A 156 9.52 -11.12 3.87
C ILE A 156 8.18 -11.11 4.59
N ASP A 157 7.11 -11.47 3.90
CA ASP A 157 5.76 -11.57 4.47
C ASP A 157 5.53 -12.98 5.00
N LEU A 158 5.19 -13.09 6.28
CA LEU A 158 4.95 -14.37 6.96
C LEU A 158 3.59 -14.35 7.66
N LYS A 159 2.95 -15.51 7.77
CA LYS A 159 1.68 -15.72 8.49
C LYS A 159 1.90 -16.56 9.74
N GLU A 160 1.15 -16.23 10.77
CA GLU A 160 1.16 -16.95 12.04
C GLU A 160 0.73 -18.41 11.86
N GLU A 161 1.47 -19.29 12.53
CA GLU A 161 1.16 -20.69 12.67
C GLU A 161 0.96 -21.05 14.14
N LYS A 162 0.24 -22.13 14.37
CA LYS A 162 -0.06 -22.57 15.74
C LYS A 162 1.18 -23.13 16.42
N ALA A 163 1.78 -22.35 17.32
CA ALA A 163 2.91 -22.77 18.16
C ALA A 163 2.43 -23.35 19.51
N ALA A 164 3.18 -24.31 20.04
CA ALA A 164 2.95 -24.80 21.41
C ALA A 164 3.41 -23.77 22.46
N SER A 165 4.41 -22.96 22.16
CA SER A 165 4.88 -21.82 22.96
C SER A 165 5.70 -20.87 22.11
N GLY A 166 5.70 -19.56 22.47
CA GLY A 166 6.39 -18.53 21.70
C GLY A 166 5.64 -18.18 20.42
N ILE A 167 6.36 -17.69 19.43
CA ILE A 167 5.84 -17.32 18.12
C ILE A 167 6.32 -18.28 17.03
N TRP A 168 5.49 -18.46 16.02
CA TRP A 168 5.82 -19.19 14.82
C TRP A 168 5.08 -18.60 13.63
N TYR A 169 5.85 -18.13 12.61
CA TYR A 169 5.34 -17.56 11.38
C TYR A 169 6.05 -18.18 10.20
N LYS A 170 5.37 -18.38 9.08
CA LYS A 170 5.99 -18.93 7.88
C LYS A 170 5.36 -18.48 6.58
N ASN A 171 6.09 -18.71 5.50
CA ASN A 171 5.63 -18.79 4.11
C ASN A 171 6.31 -19.99 3.42
N ASP A 172 6.24 -20.06 2.10
CA ASP A 172 6.80 -21.19 1.34
C ASP A 172 8.32 -21.31 1.47
N GLN A 173 9.05 -20.22 1.75
CA GLN A 173 10.50 -20.17 1.77
C GLN A 173 11.08 -19.88 3.16
N TYR A 174 10.35 -19.15 4.00
CA TYR A 174 10.86 -18.68 5.27
C TYR A 174 10.05 -19.17 6.45
N GLU A 175 10.75 -19.39 7.56
CA GLU A 175 10.18 -19.75 8.85
C GLU A 175 10.82 -18.86 9.93
N LEU A 176 9.98 -18.13 10.68
CA LEU A 176 10.36 -17.34 11.83
C LEU A 176 9.81 -18.02 13.09
N SER A 177 10.67 -18.31 14.03
CA SER A 177 10.30 -18.77 15.36
C SER A 177 10.95 -17.90 16.42
N GLY A 178 10.33 -17.83 17.61
CA GLY A 178 10.89 -17.04 18.71
C GLY A 178 10.20 -17.29 20.04
N LYS A 179 10.94 -16.95 21.12
CA LYS A 179 10.41 -16.95 22.49
C LYS A 179 11.10 -15.86 23.30
N GLY A 180 10.28 -14.95 23.84
CA GLY A 180 10.81 -13.74 24.48
C GLY A 180 11.54 -12.87 23.47
N GLU A 181 12.79 -12.53 23.72
CA GLU A 181 13.62 -11.70 22.84
C GLU A 181 14.50 -12.51 21.87
N ASN A 182 14.40 -13.85 21.88
CA ASN A 182 15.19 -14.72 21.03
C ASN A 182 14.38 -15.07 19.76
N TYR A 183 14.97 -14.85 18.61
CA TYR A 183 14.38 -15.09 17.29
C TYR A 183 15.30 -15.94 16.43
N GLU A 184 14.71 -16.83 15.64
CA GLU A 184 15.39 -17.60 14.62
C GLU A 184 14.63 -17.47 13.30
N LEU A 185 15.30 -16.99 12.25
CA LEU A 185 14.77 -16.95 10.89
C LEU A 185 15.51 -17.98 10.04
N LYS A 186 14.77 -18.86 9.39
CA LYS A 186 15.26 -19.82 8.40
C LYS A 186 14.79 -19.44 7.02
N LYS A 187 15.61 -19.74 6.02
CA LYS A 187 15.27 -19.73 4.61
C LYS A 187 15.53 -21.11 4.04
N ASP A 188 14.52 -21.74 3.41
CA ASP A 188 14.61 -23.08 2.84
C ASP A 188 15.20 -24.12 3.82
N GLY A 189 14.83 -23.99 5.10
CA GLY A 189 15.30 -24.83 6.20
C GLY A 189 16.69 -24.45 6.80
N ALA A 190 17.46 -23.59 6.14
CA ALA A 190 18.74 -23.11 6.63
C ALA A 190 18.59 -21.86 7.53
N VAL A 191 19.28 -21.84 8.70
CA VAL A 191 19.26 -20.67 9.59
C VAL A 191 20.00 -19.50 8.94
N VAL A 192 19.29 -18.40 8.69
CA VAL A 192 19.84 -17.15 8.13
C VAL A 192 20.01 -16.05 9.18
N PHE A 193 19.28 -16.14 10.28
CA PHE A 193 19.43 -15.27 11.45
C PHE A 193 19.10 -16.06 12.72
N LYS A 194 19.86 -15.81 13.79
CA LYS A 194 19.59 -16.27 15.15
C LYS A 194 20.30 -15.34 16.13
N ASN A 195 19.60 -14.90 17.16
CA ASN A 195 20.16 -14.17 18.30
C ASN A 195 19.92 -14.90 19.60
#